data_de270095673f5c8706612f3f59b48733
#
_entry.id   de270095673f5c8706612f3f59b48733
#
_cell.length_a   1.000
_cell.length_b   1.000
_cell.length_c   1.000
_cell.angle_alpha   90.00
_cell.angle_beta   90.00
_cell.angle_gamma   90.00
#
_symmetry.space_group_name_H-M   'P 1'
#
loop_
_entity.id
_entity.type
_entity.pdbx_description
1 polymer ?
#
loop_
_entity_poly.entity_id
_entity_poly.type
_entity_poly.pdbx_seq_one_letter_code
_entity_poly.pdbx_strand_id
1 'polypeptide(L)'
;LKKLSEEGVLIIGSGHMTHNLRDWARGAGKPEPYAREFSDWVREKMEKRDLEALADYRSLAPHAARAHPSEEHFLPLFFALGASGDQPNPERIYDGIEGGVLAMDSYVFH
;
A
#
# COMPACT_ATOMS: atom_id res chain seq x y z
N LEU A 1 0.14 17.87 8.19
CA LEU A 1 -0.01 16.65 9.00
C LEU A 1 1.25 16.34 9.83
N LYS A 2 2.44 16.57 9.28
CA LYS A 2 3.70 16.34 9.99
C LYS A 2 3.72 17.02 11.38
N LYS A 3 3.23 18.24 11.50
CA LYS A 3 3.16 18.97 12.79
C LYS A 3 2.31 18.23 13.82
N LEU A 4 1.25 17.58 13.41
CA LEU A 4 0.39 16.83 14.33
C LEU A 4 1.13 15.64 14.96
N SER A 5 1.97 14.96 14.18
CA SER A 5 2.82 13.89 14.71
C SER A 5 3.82 14.42 15.74
N GLU A 6 4.38 15.59 15.50
CA GLU A 6 5.28 16.27 16.46
C GLU A 6 4.57 16.67 17.77
N GLU A 7 3.26 16.87 17.72
CA GLU A 7 2.39 17.15 18.88
C GLU A 7 1.87 15.89 19.58
N GLY A 8 2.34 14.70 19.18
CA GLY A 8 1.92 13.43 19.76
C GLY A 8 0.62 12.85 19.21
N VAL A 9 0.15 13.33 18.07
CA VAL A 9 -1.05 12.81 17.39
C VAL A 9 -0.67 11.62 16.52
N LEU A 10 -1.30 10.46 16.76
CA LEU A 10 -1.17 9.30 15.88
C LEU A 10 -2.06 9.51 14.65
N ILE A 11 -1.44 9.45 13.47
CA ILE A 11 -2.14 9.56 12.18
C ILE A 11 -2.29 8.17 11.58
N ILE A 12 -3.52 7.80 11.25
CA ILE A 12 -3.85 6.49 10.69
C ILE A 12 -4.49 6.67 9.32
N GLY A 13 -3.89 6.06 8.28
CA GLY A 13 -4.49 5.88 6.97
C GLY A 13 -5.01 4.45 6.84
N SER A 14 -6.30 4.26 6.61
CA SER A 14 -6.90 2.95 6.45
C SER A 14 -7.29 2.70 4.99
N GLY A 15 -6.75 1.62 4.42
CA GLY A 15 -6.99 1.23 3.04
C GLY A 15 -6.54 -0.21 2.79
N HIS A 16 -6.25 -0.53 1.53
CA HIS A 16 -5.77 -1.86 1.14
C HIS A 16 -4.56 -1.73 0.22
N MET A 17 -3.62 -2.66 0.35
CA MET A 17 -2.47 -2.73 -0.56
C MET A 17 -2.91 -3.18 -1.95
N THR A 18 -3.83 -4.15 -2.05
CA THR A 18 -4.53 -4.51 -3.29
C THR A 18 -6.02 -4.59 -3.02
N HIS A 19 -6.85 -4.12 -3.97
CA HIS A 19 -8.29 -4.08 -3.80
C HIS A 19 -9.01 -4.32 -5.12
N ASN A 20 -9.16 -5.60 -5.48
CA ASN A 20 -9.95 -6.03 -6.64
C ASN A 20 -11.04 -7.01 -6.18
N LEU A 21 -12.21 -6.47 -5.85
CA LEU A 21 -13.33 -7.29 -5.36
C LEU A 21 -13.89 -8.22 -6.43
N ARG A 22 -13.71 -7.89 -7.71
CA ARG A 22 -14.12 -8.77 -8.80
C ARG A 22 -13.29 -10.06 -8.81
N ASP A 23 -11.97 -9.93 -8.68
CA ASP A 23 -11.07 -11.09 -8.57
C ASP A 23 -11.33 -11.86 -7.27
N TRP A 24 -11.57 -11.16 -6.17
CA TRP A 24 -11.93 -11.77 -4.90
C TRP A 24 -13.19 -12.63 -5.00
N ALA A 25 -14.22 -12.11 -5.65
CA ALA A 25 -15.49 -12.84 -5.85
C ALA A 25 -15.34 -14.07 -6.76
N ARG A 26 -14.43 -14.01 -7.76
CA ARG A 26 -14.20 -15.09 -8.73
C ARG A 26 -13.23 -16.16 -8.25
N GLY A 27 -12.30 -15.80 -7.36
CA GLY A 27 -11.11 -16.61 -7.09
C GLY A 27 -11.31 -17.79 -6.15
N ALA A 28 -12.43 -17.91 -5.47
CA ALA A 28 -12.69 -18.95 -4.48
C ALA A 28 -11.52 -19.15 -3.49
N GLY A 29 -10.82 -18.07 -3.14
CA GLY A 29 -9.68 -18.09 -2.23
C GLY A 29 -8.35 -18.52 -2.84
N LYS A 30 -8.29 -18.75 -4.16
CA LYS A 30 -7.04 -19.15 -4.83
C LYS A 30 -6.03 -17.99 -4.84
N PRO A 31 -4.77 -18.24 -4.44
CA PRO A 31 -3.71 -17.24 -4.52
C PRO A 31 -3.48 -16.75 -5.97
N GLU A 32 -3.46 -15.44 -6.13
CA GLU A 32 -3.11 -14.80 -7.40
C GLU A 32 -1.76 -14.09 -7.24
N PRO A 33 -0.75 -14.46 -8.04
CA PRO A 33 0.61 -13.90 -7.90
C PRO A 33 0.68 -12.37 -7.98
N TYR A 34 -0.23 -11.73 -8.73
CA TYR A 34 -0.18 -10.29 -8.91
C TYR A 34 -0.30 -9.49 -7.61
N ALA A 35 -1.05 -10.01 -6.64
CA ALA A 35 -1.23 -9.33 -5.36
C ALA A 35 0.10 -9.23 -4.60
N ARG A 36 0.85 -10.34 -4.56
CA ARG A 36 2.19 -10.36 -3.94
C ARG A 36 3.20 -9.54 -4.73
N GLU A 37 3.20 -9.63 -6.04
CA GLU A 37 4.12 -8.87 -6.89
C GLU A 37 3.92 -7.36 -6.74
N PHE A 38 2.67 -6.89 -6.70
CA PHE A 38 2.37 -5.48 -6.45
C PHE A 38 2.80 -5.04 -5.06
N SER A 39 2.44 -5.81 -4.03
CA SER A 39 2.80 -5.54 -2.64
C SER A 39 4.32 -5.46 -2.44
N ASP A 40 5.07 -6.40 -3.01
CA ASP A 40 6.52 -6.41 -2.90
C ASP A 40 7.18 -5.25 -3.65
N TRP A 41 6.62 -4.84 -4.79
CA TRP A 41 7.08 -3.64 -5.48
C TRP A 41 6.90 -2.38 -4.62
N VAL A 42 5.73 -2.21 -4.01
CA VAL A 42 5.47 -1.07 -3.11
C VAL A 42 6.45 -1.07 -1.94
N ARG A 43 6.65 -2.24 -1.31
CA ARG A 43 7.61 -2.39 -0.23
C ARG A 43 9.01 -1.96 -0.65
N GLU A 44 9.49 -2.44 -1.79
CA GLU A 44 10.82 -2.08 -2.32
C GLU A 44 10.96 -0.56 -2.48
N LYS A 45 9.96 0.09 -3.10
CA LYS A 45 9.99 1.54 -3.30
C LYS A 45 9.91 2.31 -1.99
N MET A 46 9.16 1.82 -1.02
CA MET A 46 9.10 2.41 0.31
C MET A 46 10.44 2.32 1.05
N GLU A 47 11.08 1.14 1.04
CA GLU A 47 12.39 0.92 1.66
C GLU A 47 13.48 1.79 1.03
N LYS A 48 13.43 2.00 -0.28
CA LYS A 48 14.33 2.88 -1.03
C LYS A 48 13.98 4.37 -0.94
N ARG A 49 12.85 4.70 -0.33
CA ARG A 49 12.29 6.05 -0.28
C ARG A 49 12.12 6.69 -1.67
N ASP A 50 11.77 5.85 -2.64
CA ASP A 50 11.54 6.28 -4.03
C ASP A 50 10.12 6.83 -4.18
N LEU A 51 9.91 8.05 -3.68
CA LEU A 51 8.60 8.69 -3.65
C LEU A 51 8.07 9.02 -5.05
N GLU A 52 8.96 9.30 -6.00
CA GLU A 52 8.57 9.55 -7.39
C GLU A 52 7.98 8.30 -8.04
N ALA A 53 8.62 7.14 -7.84
CA ALA A 53 8.10 5.89 -8.35
C ALA A 53 6.75 5.53 -7.70
N LEU A 54 6.62 5.73 -6.38
CA LEU A 54 5.36 5.49 -5.68
C LEU A 54 4.24 6.39 -6.20
N ALA A 55 4.51 7.67 -6.43
CA ALA A 55 3.53 8.61 -6.99
C ALA A 55 3.08 8.21 -8.40
N ASP A 56 3.96 7.61 -9.17
CA ASP A 56 3.67 7.11 -10.54
C ASP A 56 3.41 5.59 -10.58
N TYR A 57 2.90 5.02 -9.51
CA TYR A 57 2.70 3.58 -9.38
C TYR A 57 1.83 2.98 -10.48
N ARG A 58 0.85 3.71 -11.00
CA ARG A 58 -0.02 3.19 -12.06
C ARG A 58 0.74 2.88 -13.36
N SER A 59 1.81 3.62 -13.64
CA SER A 59 2.67 3.40 -14.80
C SER A 59 3.78 2.39 -14.53
N LEU A 60 4.32 2.36 -13.31
CA LEU A 60 5.56 1.67 -12.99
C LEU A 60 5.36 0.35 -12.24
N ALA A 61 4.34 0.24 -11.40
CA ALA A 61 4.12 -0.96 -10.60
C ALA A 61 3.57 -2.11 -11.45
N PRO A 62 4.01 -3.36 -11.18
CA PRO A 62 3.42 -4.52 -11.84
C PRO A 62 1.94 -4.63 -11.47
N HIS A 63 1.09 -4.88 -12.45
CA HIS A 63 -0.35 -5.13 -12.26
C HIS A 63 -1.13 -4.01 -11.57
N ALA A 64 -0.68 -2.77 -11.64
CA ALA A 64 -1.28 -1.66 -10.90
C ALA A 64 -2.79 -1.50 -11.18
N ALA A 65 -3.20 -1.54 -12.44
CA ALA A 65 -4.61 -1.42 -12.82
C ALA A 65 -5.47 -2.59 -12.34
N ARG A 66 -4.90 -3.80 -12.26
CA ARG A 66 -5.58 -4.98 -11.73
C ARG A 66 -5.66 -4.94 -10.20
N ALA A 67 -4.58 -4.55 -9.55
CA ALA A 67 -4.51 -4.42 -8.09
C ALA A 67 -5.47 -3.34 -7.59
N HIS A 68 -5.57 -2.25 -8.33
CA HIS A 68 -6.45 -1.10 -8.04
C HIS A 68 -7.19 -0.67 -9.31
N PRO A 69 -8.37 -1.26 -9.60
CA PRO A 69 -9.24 -0.76 -10.67
C PRO A 69 -9.59 0.71 -10.47
N SER A 70 -9.72 1.14 -9.22
CA SER A 70 -9.81 2.53 -8.79
C SER A 70 -8.87 2.79 -7.63
N GLU A 71 -8.49 4.05 -7.39
CA GLU A 71 -7.35 4.40 -6.54
C GLU A 71 -7.67 4.58 -5.06
N GLU A 72 -8.93 4.81 -4.70
CA GLU A 72 -9.34 5.29 -3.38
C GLU A 72 -8.90 4.39 -2.22
N HIS A 73 -8.78 3.10 -2.45
CA HIS A 73 -8.36 2.14 -1.42
C HIS A 73 -6.85 2.10 -1.22
N PHE A 74 -6.09 2.62 -2.17
CA PHE A 74 -4.63 2.72 -2.07
C PHE A 74 -4.16 4.09 -1.57
N LEU A 75 -4.89 5.15 -1.85
CA LEU A 75 -4.54 6.53 -1.46
C LEU A 75 -4.29 6.72 0.05
N PRO A 76 -4.93 6.00 0.98
CA PRO A 76 -4.62 6.13 2.40
C PRO A 76 -3.16 5.86 2.78
N LEU A 77 -2.45 5.03 2.01
CA LEU A 77 -1.02 4.83 2.19
C LEU A 77 -0.25 6.15 1.99
N PHE A 78 -0.59 6.90 0.94
CA PHE A 78 0.06 8.19 0.65
C PHE A 78 -0.26 9.26 1.69
N PHE A 79 -1.44 9.21 2.27
CA PHE A 79 -1.82 10.08 3.39
C PHE A 79 -0.91 9.86 4.59
N ALA A 80 -0.73 8.61 5.02
CA ALA A 80 0.14 8.25 6.13
C ALA A 80 1.62 8.53 5.80
N LEU A 81 2.06 8.19 4.58
CA LEU A 81 3.42 8.44 4.11
C LEU A 81 3.74 9.95 4.12
N GLY A 82 2.82 10.78 3.62
CA GLY A 82 2.98 12.23 3.64
C GLY A 82 3.03 12.82 5.05
N ALA A 83 2.27 12.24 5.97
CA ALA A 83 2.28 12.64 7.38
C ALA A 83 3.57 12.29 8.10
N SER A 84 4.32 11.29 7.64
CA SER A 84 5.58 10.85 8.25
C SER A 84 6.75 11.82 8.00
N GLY A 85 6.58 12.80 7.12
CA GLY A 85 7.59 13.83 6.86
C GLY A 85 8.53 13.49 5.72
N ASP A 86 9.66 14.23 5.65
CA ASP A 86 10.57 14.20 4.50
C ASP A 86 11.50 12.98 4.48
N GLN A 87 11.64 12.32 5.62
CA GLN A 87 12.50 11.13 5.78
C GLN A 87 11.68 9.96 6.35
N PRO A 88 10.74 9.41 5.56
CA PRO A 88 9.93 8.31 6.02
C PRO A 88 10.79 7.09 6.38
N ASN A 89 10.50 6.47 7.51
CA ASN A 89 11.15 5.24 7.94
C ASN A 89 10.09 4.13 8.06
N PRO A 90 9.75 3.48 6.95
CA PRO A 90 8.69 2.49 6.90
C PRO A 90 9.12 1.15 7.49
N GLU A 91 8.23 0.55 8.25
CA GLU A 91 8.33 -0.84 8.71
C GLU A 91 7.04 -1.57 8.33
N ARG A 92 7.14 -2.64 7.54
CA ARG A 92 5.99 -3.49 7.24
C ARG A 92 5.75 -4.44 8.42
N ILE A 93 4.65 -4.24 9.12
CA ILE A 93 4.30 -5.01 10.32
C ILE A 93 3.33 -6.17 10.05
N TYR A 94 2.71 -6.19 8.88
CA TYR A 94 1.82 -7.27 8.43
C TYR A 94 1.85 -7.39 6.91
N ASP A 95 1.77 -8.61 6.37
CA ASP A 95 1.85 -8.88 4.93
C ASP A 95 0.91 -10.01 4.45
N GLY A 96 -0.14 -10.29 5.20
CA GLY A 96 -1.12 -11.31 4.84
C GLY A 96 -1.92 -10.97 3.59
N ILE A 97 -2.34 -11.99 2.86
CA ILE A 97 -3.23 -11.86 1.71
C ILE A 97 -4.51 -12.64 2.00
N GLU A 98 -5.66 -11.95 1.98
CA GLU A 98 -6.97 -12.56 2.14
C GLU A 98 -7.57 -12.95 0.80
N GLY A 99 -8.25 -14.10 0.80
CA GLY A 99 -8.95 -14.58 -0.40
C GLY A 99 -8.04 -14.75 -1.63
N GLY A 100 -6.74 -14.81 -1.43
CA GLY A 100 -5.74 -14.95 -2.50
C GLY A 100 -5.44 -13.66 -3.28
N VAL A 101 -6.17 -12.58 -3.09
CA VAL A 101 -6.06 -11.36 -3.92
C VAL A 101 -6.04 -10.05 -3.13
N LEU A 102 -6.45 -10.05 -1.87
CA LEU A 102 -6.48 -8.84 -1.04
C LEU A 102 -5.23 -8.80 -0.16
N ALA A 103 -4.18 -8.13 -0.62
CA ALA A 103 -3.01 -7.87 0.20
C ALA A 103 -3.35 -6.83 1.28
N MET A 104 -3.16 -7.23 2.53
CA MET A 104 -3.55 -6.46 3.71
C MET A 104 -2.34 -5.83 4.40
N ASP A 105 -1.32 -5.51 3.64
CA ASP A 105 -0.08 -4.95 4.17
C ASP A 105 -0.34 -3.77 5.10
N SER A 106 0.32 -3.79 6.23
CA SER A 106 0.26 -2.71 7.21
C SER A 106 1.65 -2.16 7.48
N TYR A 107 1.77 -0.85 7.51
CA TYR A 107 3.03 -0.15 7.71
C TYR A 107 2.97 0.79 8.90
N VAL A 108 4.08 0.87 9.62
CA VAL A 108 4.35 1.92 10.60
C VAL A 108 5.46 2.79 10.06
N PHE A 109 5.31 4.10 10.16
CA PHE A 109 6.34 5.09 9.83
C PHE A 109 6.91 5.66 11.14
N HIS A 110 8.14 5.33 11.39
CA HIS A 110 8.86 5.78 12.60
C HIS A 110 9.48 7.16 12.43
#